data_df045449bc28b569f582b4c95dca80d2
#
_entry.id   df045449bc28b569f582b4c95dca80d2
#
_cell.length_a   1.000
_cell.length_b   1.000
_cell.length_c   1.000
_cell.angle_alpha   90.00
_cell.angle_beta   90.00
_cell.angle_gamma   90.00
#
_symmetry.space_group_name_H-M   'P 1'
#
loop_
_entity.id
_entity.type
_entity.pdbx_description
1 polymer ?
#
loop_
_entity_poly.entity_id
_entity_poly.type
_entity_poly.pdbx_seq_one_letter_code
_entity_poly.pdbx_strand_id
1 'polypeptide(L)'
;GHSELLWVVGDARQFNAEGAVPTNATARDILRADDENGWHSAEAIRRMARLAALLHDLGKASQAFQQRLKGERNERNLIRHEWVSLRLFLAFVGEDGDRQWLERLSDETDANEACWTDPARYLCDKPGSGPGSATPPPFASLLQQAPLAAAIGWLVVTHHRLPAAPPASSATNRRWGDKRGCFEKNWLTDPLTAIACEWNEVISNPQTPPKDFDPYWRMAGPLPVAAHAWRKQAARVARHLLKLQQPQPFDWLNNIWVLHLARLCLMLADHHYSSLGMDGEGRPVAARQPFVQSQQKLFANTVFDRTGRRQPCQSLLEHLLGVSDSAAQISHALPGFERHLPRLA
;
A
#
# COMPACT_ATOMS: atom_id res chain seq x y z
N GLY A 1 35.74 -36.51 -5.88
CA GLY A 1 34.71 -36.57 -6.87
C GLY A 1 33.39 -36.19 -6.23
N HIS A 2 32.78 -35.09 -6.64
CA HIS A 2 31.40 -34.78 -6.26
C HIS A 2 30.49 -35.64 -7.14
N SER A 3 29.74 -36.56 -6.53
CA SER A 3 28.63 -37.24 -7.21
C SER A 3 27.39 -36.35 -7.14
N GLU A 4 27.00 -35.81 -8.28
CA GLU A 4 25.72 -35.15 -8.38
C GLU A 4 24.61 -36.21 -8.46
N LEU A 5 23.63 -36.12 -7.57
CA LEU A 5 22.43 -36.94 -7.60
C LEU A 5 21.43 -36.27 -8.54
N LEU A 6 21.23 -36.86 -9.72
CA LEU A 6 20.22 -36.42 -10.67
C LEU A 6 18.94 -37.26 -10.48
N TRP A 7 17.84 -36.59 -10.14
CA TRP A 7 16.53 -37.24 -10.09
C TRP A 7 15.80 -36.98 -11.41
N VAL A 8 15.46 -38.05 -12.12
CA VAL A 8 14.67 -37.96 -13.35
C VAL A 8 13.28 -38.51 -13.04
N VAL A 9 12.26 -37.69 -13.18
CA VAL A 9 10.87 -38.05 -12.95
C VAL A 9 10.16 -38.08 -14.31
N GLY A 10 9.54 -39.21 -14.66
CA GLY A 10 8.84 -39.35 -15.90
C GLY A 10 8.08 -40.71 -16.02
N ASP A 11 7.41 -40.93 -17.14
CA ASP A 11 6.74 -42.22 -17.42
C ASP A 11 7.79 -43.34 -17.53
N ALA A 12 7.68 -44.37 -16.65
CA ALA A 12 8.57 -45.50 -16.60
C ALA A 12 8.76 -46.22 -17.95
N ARG A 13 7.81 -46.12 -18.86
CA ARG A 13 7.86 -46.71 -20.21
C ARG A 13 8.85 -46.00 -21.13
N GLN A 14 9.27 -44.81 -20.80
CA GLN A 14 10.20 -44.02 -21.61
C GLN A 14 11.65 -44.19 -21.16
N PHE A 15 11.89 -44.88 -20.05
CA PHE A 15 13.24 -45.17 -19.58
C PHE A 15 13.78 -46.42 -20.30
N ASN A 16 15.03 -46.34 -20.73
CA ASN A 16 15.73 -47.52 -21.24
C ASN A 16 16.16 -48.46 -20.08
N ALA A 17 16.77 -49.59 -20.42
CA ALA A 17 17.22 -50.59 -19.42
C ALA A 17 18.20 -50.03 -18.40
N GLU A 18 18.98 -49.04 -18.77
CA GLU A 18 19.96 -48.32 -17.92
C GLU A 18 19.34 -47.18 -17.11
N GLY A 19 18.02 -46.94 -17.19
CA GLY A 19 17.32 -45.87 -16.52
C GLY A 19 17.48 -44.50 -17.18
N ALA A 20 17.99 -44.44 -18.41
CA ALA A 20 18.11 -43.18 -19.13
C ALA A 20 16.82 -42.88 -19.93
N VAL A 21 16.46 -41.66 -20.06
CA VAL A 21 15.31 -41.16 -20.80
C VAL A 21 15.75 -40.01 -21.71
N PRO A 22 15.19 -39.88 -22.93
CA PRO A 22 15.45 -38.75 -23.78
C PRO A 22 15.07 -37.46 -23.08
N THR A 23 16.03 -36.56 -22.90
CA THR A 23 15.79 -35.25 -22.28
C THR A 23 16.12 -34.15 -23.27
N ASN A 24 15.28 -33.13 -23.31
CA ASN A 24 15.61 -31.88 -24.00
C ASN A 24 16.28 -30.96 -23.05
N ALA A 25 17.48 -30.49 -23.38
CA ALA A 25 18.14 -29.42 -22.64
C ALA A 25 17.46 -28.10 -22.99
N THR A 26 17.11 -27.33 -21.96
CA THR A 26 16.61 -25.96 -22.10
C THR A 26 17.45 -25.03 -21.25
N ALA A 27 17.77 -23.86 -21.82
CA ALA A 27 18.40 -22.78 -21.06
C ALA A 27 17.37 -21.96 -20.23
N ARG A 28 16.07 -22.29 -20.34
CA ARG A 28 15.05 -21.68 -19.48
C ARG A 28 15.13 -22.34 -18.12
N ASP A 29 15.05 -21.55 -17.08
CA ASP A 29 14.77 -22.02 -15.73
C ASP A 29 13.35 -22.63 -15.73
N ILE A 30 13.29 -23.98 -15.88
CA ILE A 30 12.05 -24.75 -15.85
C ILE A 30 11.62 -25.09 -14.44
N LEU A 31 12.51 -24.96 -13.46
CA LEU A 31 12.14 -24.97 -12.07
C LEU A 31 11.51 -23.62 -11.78
N ARG A 32 10.19 -23.59 -11.84
CA ARG A 32 9.48 -22.41 -11.34
C ARG A 32 9.77 -22.34 -9.86
N ALA A 33 10.62 -21.40 -9.46
CA ALA A 33 10.90 -21.13 -8.05
C ALA A 33 9.60 -20.90 -7.25
N ASP A 34 8.54 -20.47 -7.94
CA ASP A 34 7.19 -20.31 -7.38
C ASP A 34 6.50 -21.65 -7.07
N ASP A 35 6.82 -22.72 -7.81
CA ASP A 35 6.22 -24.05 -7.61
C ASP A 35 6.95 -24.84 -6.50
N GLU A 36 8.22 -24.49 -6.23
CA GLU A 36 9.05 -25.16 -5.22
C GLU A 36 9.09 -24.41 -3.88
N ASN A 37 8.76 -23.13 -3.85
CA ASN A 37 8.65 -22.43 -2.60
C ASN A 37 7.23 -22.62 -2.03
N GLY A 38 7.13 -23.10 -0.80
CA GLY A 38 5.85 -23.26 -0.10
C GLY A 38 5.10 -21.94 0.20
N TRP A 39 5.49 -20.82 -0.43
CA TRP A 39 4.88 -19.51 -0.23
C TRP A 39 3.63 -19.34 -1.11
N HIS A 40 2.60 -20.13 -0.85
CA HIS A 40 1.30 -20.00 -1.52
C HIS A 40 0.68 -18.60 -1.39
N SER A 41 1.15 -17.82 -0.42
CA SER A 41 0.73 -16.45 -0.18
C SER A 41 1.51 -15.38 -0.96
N ALA A 42 2.57 -15.74 -1.69
CA ALA A 42 3.46 -14.77 -2.36
C ALA A 42 2.70 -13.85 -3.33
N GLU A 43 1.75 -14.38 -4.09
CA GLU A 43 0.95 -13.60 -5.01
C GLU A 43 0.01 -12.63 -4.28
N ALA A 44 -0.62 -13.05 -3.19
CA ALA A 44 -1.45 -12.19 -2.36
C ALA A 44 -0.63 -11.03 -1.76
N ILE A 45 0.55 -11.32 -1.20
CA ILE A 45 1.49 -10.32 -0.68
C ILE A 45 1.83 -9.30 -1.77
N ARG A 46 2.23 -9.77 -2.95
CA ARG A 46 2.62 -8.93 -4.09
C ARG A 46 1.49 -8.01 -4.52
N ARG A 47 0.28 -8.53 -4.68
CA ARG A 47 -0.85 -7.74 -5.18
C ARG A 47 -1.35 -6.74 -4.16
N MET A 48 -1.40 -7.12 -2.89
CA MET A 48 -1.75 -6.19 -1.81
C MET A 48 -0.73 -5.06 -1.69
N ALA A 49 0.57 -5.37 -1.66
CA ALA A 49 1.62 -4.37 -1.57
C ALA A 49 1.58 -3.39 -2.76
N ARG A 50 1.39 -3.90 -3.99
CA ARG A 50 1.28 -3.07 -5.19
C ARG A 50 0.07 -2.14 -5.16
N LEU A 51 -1.10 -2.65 -4.79
CA LEU A 51 -2.30 -1.81 -4.72
C LEU A 51 -2.17 -0.77 -3.62
N ALA A 52 -1.72 -1.17 -2.43
CA ALA A 52 -1.46 -0.23 -1.35
C ALA A 52 -0.45 0.85 -1.75
N ALA A 53 0.59 0.50 -2.52
CA ALA A 53 1.57 1.45 -3.04
C ALA A 53 0.97 2.46 -4.03
N LEU A 54 0.00 2.08 -4.85
CA LEU A 54 -0.72 3.01 -5.73
C LEU A 54 -1.62 3.99 -4.96
N LEU A 55 -1.97 3.67 -3.72
CA LEU A 55 -2.95 4.40 -2.92
C LEU A 55 -2.33 5.22 -1.78
N HIS A 56 -1.19 4.77 -1.20
CA HIS A 56 -0.70 5.21 0.10
C HIS A 56 -0.49 6.72 0.22
N ASP A 57 -0.09 7.36 -0.85
CA ASP A 57 0.29 8.77 -0.91
C ASP A 57 -0.68 9.66 -1.70
N LEU A 58 -1.86 9.17 -2.08
CA LEU A 58 -2.87 9.99 -2.79
C LEU A 58 -3.20 11.28 -2.04
N GLY A 59 -3.22 11.23 -0.71
CA GLY A 59 -3.47 12.39 0.15
C GLY A 59 -2.41 13.50 0.05
N LYS A 60 -1.23 13.21 -0.51
CA LYS A 60 -0.25 14.23 -0.86
C LYS A 60 -0.76 15.20 -1.93
N ALA A 61 -1.82 14.85 -2.67
CA ALA A 61 -2.50 15.75 -3.60
C ALA A 61 -3.23 16.92 -2.92
N SER A 62 -3.42 16.91 -1.59
CA SER A 62 -4.09 17.98 -0.87
C SER A 62 -3.35 19.31 -0.95
N GLN A 63 -4.11 20.42 -0.92
CA GLN A 63 -3.55 21.78 -0.97
C GLN A 63 -2.56 22.01 0.17
N ALA A 64 -2.93 21.62 1.41
CA ALA A 64 -2.06 21.77 2.57
C ALA A 64 -0.70 21.08 2.39
N PHE A 65 -0.70 19.87 1.85
CA PHE A 65 0.53 19.14 1.61
C PHE A 65 1.37 19.76 0.50
N GLN A 66 0.76 20.12 -0.63
CA GLN A 66 1.45 20.77 -1.75
C GLN A 66 2.04 22.13 -1.36
N GLN A 67 1.33 22.95 -0.60
CA GLN A 67 1.84 24.21 -0.06
C GLN A 67 3.06 23.98 0.85
N ARG A 68 3.02 22.93 1.68
CA ARG A 68 4.16 22.58 2.53
C ARG A 68 5.39 22.15 1.73
N LEU A 69 5.21 21.35 0.67
CA LEU A 69 6.31 20.94 -0.22
C LEU A 69 6.98 22.16 -0.89
N LYS A 70 6.19 23.17 -1.24
CA LYS A 70 6.67 24.44 -1.83
C LYS A 70 7.28 25.41 -0.81
N GLY A 71 7.22 25.09 0.50
CA GLY A 71 7.69 25.98 1.55
C GLY A 71 6.74 27.16 1.86
N GLU A 72 5.52 27.13 1.32
CA GLU A 72 4.48 28.14 1.54
C GLU A 72 3.78 27.96 2.91
N ARG A 73 3.92 26.78 3.50
CA ARG A 73 3.33 26.43 4.80
C ARG A 73 4.34 25.71 5.68
N ASN A 74 4.62 26.26 6.86
CA ASN A 74 5.59 25.72 7.82
C ASN A 74 4.95 25.06 9.04
N GLU A 75 3.63 25.11 9.17
CA GLU A 75 2.90 24.55 10.30
C GLU A 75 2.95 23.02 10.30
N ARG A 76 2.84 22.43 11.51
CA ARG A 76 2.66 20.98 11.64
C ARG A 76 1.37 20.54 10.91
N ASN A 77 1.43 19.41 10.20
CA ASN A 77 0.24 18.85 9.58
C ASN A 77 -0.78 18.47 10.64
N LEU A 78 -2.00 18.99 10.50
CA LEU A 78 -3.13 18.67 11.37
C LEU A 78 -3.77 17.34 10.97
N ILE A 79 -3.82 17.09 9.65
CA ILE A 79 -4.30 15.83 9.07
C ILE A 79 -3.13 15.22 8.31
N ARG A 80 -2.87 13.95 8.56
CA ARG A 80 -1.82 13.20 7.89
C ARG A 80 -2.26 12.82 6.48
N HIS A 81 -1.33 12.81 5.52
CA HIS A 81 -1.65 12.44 4.13
C HIS A 81 -2.13 10.98 4.03
N GLU A 82 -1.63 10.08 4.88
CA GLU A 82 -2.07 8.68 4.92
C GLU A 82 -3.56 8.57 5.27
N TRP A 83 -4.03 9.45 6.15
CA TRP A 83 -5.45 9.52 6.52
C TRP A 83 -6.30 10.05 5.37
N VAL A 84 -5.83 11.09 4.69
CA VAL A 84 -6.51 11.60 3.47
C VAL A 84 -6.54 10.54 2.39
N SER A 85 -5.43 9.80 2.18
CA SER A 85 -5.35 8.67 1.24
C SER A 85 -6.37 7.59 1.57
N LEU A 86 -6.49 7.23 2.86
CA LEU A 86 -7.51 6.28 3.32
C LEU A 86 -8.92 6.78 2.99
N ARG A 87 -9.26 8.03 3.33
CA ARG A 87 -10.59 8.59 3.07
C ARG A 87 -10.93 8.68 1.58
N LEU A 88 -9.96 9.00 0.71
CA LEU A 88 -10.12 8.93 -0.74
C LEU A 88 -10.43 7.50 -1.21
N PHE A 89 -9.68 6.53 -0.73
CA PHE A 89 -9.92 5.13 -1.08
C PHE A 89 -11.29 4.65 -0.59
N LEU A 90 -11.70 5.03 0.62
CA LEU A 90 -13.02 4.68 1.16
C LEU A 90 -14.16 5.31 0.37
N ALA A 91 -14.01 6.55 -0.08
CA ALA A 91 -14.98 7.19 -0.96
C ALA A 91 -15.14 6.43 -2.29
N PHE A 92 -14.04 5.96 -2.85
CA PHE A 92 -14.05 5.10 -4.03
C PHE A 92 -14.75 3.76 -3.75
N VAL A 93 -14.42 3.07 -2.67
CA VAL A 93 -15.06 1.78 -2.31
C VAL A 93 -16.56 1.99 -2.08
N GLY A 94 -16.92 2.99 -1.30
CA GLY A 94 -18.31 3.28 -0.97
C GLY A 94 -18.97 2.14 -0.20
N GLU A 95 -20.14 1.71 -0.66
CA GLU A 95 -20.90 0.60 -0.08
C GLU A 95 -20.68 -0.74 -0.80
N ASP A 96 -19.69 -0.81 -1.68
CA ASP A 96 -19.40 -2.02 -2.45
C ASP A 96 -18.73 -3.09 -1.61
N GLY A 97 -19.04 -4.34 -1.89
CA GLY A 97 -18.22 -5.48 -1.47
C GLY A 97 -16.94 -5.59 -2.29
N ASP A 98 -15.99 -6.44 -1.84
CA ASP A 98 -14.67 -6.54 -2.46
C ASP A 98 -14.71 -6.84 -3.96
N ARG A 99 -15.64 -7.67 -4.40
CA ARG A 99 -15.78 -7.97 -5.83
C ARG A 99 -16.18 -6.75 -6.65
N GLN A 100 -17.15 -5.98 -6.19
CA GLN A 100 -17.73 -4.87 -6.94
C GLN A 100 -16.72 -3.71 -7.12
N TRP A 101 -16.06 -3.27 -6.05
CA TRP A 101 -15.06 -2.22 -6.19
C TRP A 101 -13.83 -2.67 -6.97
N LEU A 102 -13.44 -3.95 -6.89
CA LEU A 102 -12.35 -4.50 -7.71
C LEU A 102 -12.74 -4.58 -9.20
N GLU A 103 -13.97 -4.99 -9.52
CA GLU A 103 -14.49 -4.99 -10.90
C GLU A 103 -14.44 -3.58 -11.48
N ARG A 104 -14.89 -2.58 -10.72
CA ARG A 104 -14.82 -1.17 -11.12
C ARG A 104 -13.38 -0.69 -11.29
N LEU A 105 -12.47 -1.02 -10.36
CA LEU A 105 -11.05 -0.67 -10.47
C LEU A 105 -10.36 -1.41 -11.64
N SER A 106 -10.89 -2.53 -12.10
CA SER A 106 -10.34 -3.32 -13.21
C SER A 106 -10.61 -2.72 -14.59
N ASP A 107 -11.50 -1.72 -14.66
CA ASP A 107 -11.77 -0.96 -15.88
C ASP A 107 -10.78 0.20 -16.01
N GLU A 108 -9.78 0.04 -16.87
CA GLU A 108 -8.76 1.06 -17.12
C GLU A 108 -9.27 2.25 -17.94
N THR A 109 -10.45 2.13 -18.55
CA THR A 109 -11.08 3.18 -19.37
C THR A 109 -11.89 4.16 -18.52
N ASP A 110 -12.38 3.71 -17.36
CA ASP A 110 -13.14 4.54 -16.43
C ASP A 110 -12.22 5.57 -15.75
N ALA A 111 -12.34 6.82 -16.18
CA ALA A 111 -11.62 7.95 -15.62
C ALA A 111 -12.35 8.60 -14.43
N ASN A 112 -13.20 7.86 -13.73
CA ASN A 112 -14.14 8.40 -12.76
C ASN A 112 -13.45 8.92 -11.47
N GLU A 113 -12.67 10.00 -11.63
CA GLU A 113 -12.06 10.73 -10.52
C GLU A 113 -13.13 11.23 -9.52
N ALA A 114 -14.32 11.52 -10.00
CA ALA A 114 -15.42 12.03 -9.18
C ALA A 114 -15.81 11.08 -8.04
N CYS A 115 -15.69 9.75 -8.23
CA CYS A 115 -15.97 8.78 -7.17
C CYS A 115 -15.04 8.91 -5.95
N TRP A 116 -13.81 9.38 -6.17
CA TRP A 116 -12.80 9.50 -5.10
C TRP A 116 -13.02 10.72 -4.22
N THR A 117 -13.69 11.74 -4.75
CA THR A 117 -13.95 13.02 -4.08
C THR A 117 -15.43 13.34 -3.98
N ASP A 118 -16.31 12.36 -4.17
CA ASP A 118 -17.75 12.53 -4.04
C ASP A 118 -18.11 13.08 -2.65
N PRO A 119 -18.70 14.27 -2.55
CA PRO A 119 -19.01 14.89 -1.27
C PRO A 119 -19.91 14.05 -0.36
N ALA A 120 -20.69 13.12 -0.92
CA ALA A 120 -21.53 12.22 -0.15
C ALA A 120 -20.72 11.10 0.54
N ARG A 121 -19.52 10.78 0.04
CA ARG A 121 -18.70 9.65 0.48
C ARG A 121 -17.33 10.05 1.00
N TYR A 122 -16.78 11.14 0.47
CA TYR A 122 -15.47 11.67 0.88
C TYR A 122 -15.62 12.47 2.17
N LEU A 123 -15.47 11.77 3.28
CA LEU A 123 -15.68 12.33 4.60
C LEU A 123 -14.46 13.16 5.04
N CYS A 124 -14.68 14.43 5.32
CA CYS A 124 -13.67 15.39 5.74
C CYS A 124 -13.65 15.51 7.27
N ASP A 125 -12.78 14.75 7.90
CA ASP A 125 -12.68 14.73 9.37
C ASP A 125 -12.20 16.07 9.94
N LYS A 126 -12.77 16.44 11.07
CA LYS A 126 -12.39 17.66 11.84
C LYS A 126 -12.03 17.24 13.26
N PRO A 127 -10.75 16.93 13.55
CA PRO A 127 -10.32 16.54 14.88
C PRO A 127 -10.65 17.60 15.93
N GLY A 128 -11.10 17.18 17.10
CA GLY A 128 -11.42 18.10 18.21
C GLY A 128 -12.77 18.81 18.14
N SER A 129 -13.65 18.44 17.21
CA SER A 129 -14.97 19.06 17.07
C SER A 129 -16.01 18.66 18.13
N GLY A 130 -15.63 17.87 19.13
CA GLY A 130 -16.50 17.44 20.25
C GLY A 130 -17.40 16.24 19.92
N PRO A 131 -18.08 15.71 20.95
CA PRO A 131 -19.03 14.60 20.78
C PRO A 131 -20.21 15.05 19.91
N GLY A 132 -20.48 14.31 18.82
CA GLY A 132 -21.56 14.59 17.85
C GLY A 132 -21.09 15.14 16.50
N SER A 133 -19.83 15.57 16.37
CA SER A 133 -19.21 15.98 15.11
C SER A 133 -18.25 14.92 14.55
N ALA A 134 -18.10 13.78 15.21
CA ALA A 134 -17.17 12.74 14.79
C ALA A 134 -17.71 12.02 13.56
N THR A 135 -16.92 12.05 12.49
CA THR A 135 -17.14 11.13 11.36
C THR A 135 -16.97 9.68 11.85
N PRO A 136 -17.74 8.73 11.32
CA PRO A 136 -17.65 7.35 11.76
C PRO A 136 -16.25 6.77 11.54
N PRO A 137 -15.80 5.86 12.42
CA PRO A 137 -14.55 5.14 12.26
C PRO A 137 -14.47 4.49 10.87
N PRO A 138 -13.35 4.64 10.14
CA PRO A 138 -13.26 4.27 8.73
C PRO A 138 -13.44 2.77 8.46
N PHE A 139 -13.13 1.93 9.44
CA PHE A 139 -13.15 0.47 9.26
C PHE A 139 -14.41 -0.22 9.76
N ALA A 140 -15.30 0.47 10.47
CA ALA A 140 -16.42 -0.16 11.16
C ALA A 140 -17.37 -0.93 10.22
N SER A 141 -17.70 -0.37 9.06
CA SER A 141 -18.55 -1.02 8.06
C SER A 141 -17.76 -1.97 7.14
N LEU A 142 -16.52 -1.64 6.84
CA LEU A 142 -15.69 -2.38 5.88
C LEU A 142 -15.35 -3.80 6.31
N LEU A 143 -15.16 -4.03 7.62
CA LEU A 143 -14.71 -5.33 8.12
C LEU A 143 -15.60 -6.50 7.71
N GLN A 144 -16.89 -6.26 7.58
CA GLN A 144 -17.86 -7.27 7.15
C GLN A 144 -18.16 -7.20 5.65
N GLN A 145 -18.22 -5.99 5.10
CA GLN A 145 -18.67 -5.74 3.74
C GLN A 145 -17.55 -5.94 2.70
N ALA A 146 -16.35 -5.43 3.01
CA ALA A 146 -15.20 -5.42 2.10
C ALA A 146 -13.88 -5.67 2.85
N PRO A 147 -13.63 -6.91 3.34
CA PRO A 147 -12.46 -7.24 4.16
C PRO A 147 -11.13 -6.99 3.45
N LEU A 148 -11.04 -7.16 2.12
CA LEU A 148 -9.85 -6.78 1.36
C LEU A 148 -9.65 -5.27 1.36
N ALA A 149 -10.72 -4.48 1.18
CA ALA A 149 -10.61 -3.02 1.26
C ALA A 149 -10.15 -2.58 2.66
N ALA A 150 -10.62 -3.22 3.73
CA ALA A 150 -10.14 -2.98 5.09
C ALA A 150 -8.65 -3.32 5.23
N ALA A 151 -8.20 -4.44 4.69
CA ALA A 151 -6.79 -4.85 4.69
C ALA A 151 -5.90 -3.87 3.92
N ILE A 152 -6.32 -3.42 2.72
CA ILE A 152 -5.61 -2.40 1.94
C ILE A 152 -5.60 -1.06 2.68
N GLY A 153 -6.73 -0.64 3.24
CA GLY A 153 -6.83 0.57 4.05
C GLY A 153 -5.87 0.57 5.25
N TRP A 154 -5.73 -0.59 5.91
CA TRP A 154 -4.73 -0.80 6.96
C TRP A 154 -3.31 -0.57 6.45
N LEU A 155 -2.93 -1.14 5.31
CA LEU A 155 -1.61 -0.92 4.71
C LEU A 155 -1.38 0.56 4.41
N VAL A 156 -2.37 1.23 3.82
CA VAL A 156 -2.32 2.66 3.48
C VAL A 156 -2.11 3.51 4.71
N VAL A 157 -2.91 3.34 5.76
CA VAL A 157 -2.85 4.21 6.94
C VAL A 157 -1.63 3.95 7.82
N THR A 158 -1.03 2.75 7.74
CA THR A 158 0.06 2.34 8.64
C THR A 158 1.43 2.31 8.00
N HIS A 159 1.59 2.70 6.73
CA HIS A 159 2.89 2.55 6.06
C HIS A 159 4.02 3.35 6.73
N HIS A 160 3.73 4.49 7.37
CA HIS A 160 4.73 5.21 8.14
C HIS A 160 4.72 4.88 9.62
N ARG A 161 3.57 4.57 10.20
CA ARG A 161 3.50 4.27 11.62
C ARG A 161 2.28 3.40 11.96
N LEU A 162 2.43 2.56 12.96
CA LEU A 162 1.29 1.85 13.54
C LEU A 162 0.45 2.81 14.39
N PRO A 163 -0.89 2.67 14.42
CA PRO A 163 -1.73 3.44 15.32
C PRO A 163 -1.34 3.15 16.77
N ALA A 164 -1.50 4.14 17.65
CA ALA A 164 -1.40 3.91 19.07
C ALA A 164 -2.47 2.89 19.48
N ALA A 165 -2.13 1.99 20.38
CA ALA A 165 -3.14 1.12 20.98
C ALA A 165 -4.21 1.99 21.61
N PRO A 166 -5.50 1.66 21.46
CA PRO A 166 -6.54 2.37 22.19
C PRO A 166 -6.20 2.32 23.69
N PRO A 167 -6.45 3.43 24.44
CA PRO A 167 -6.22 3.43 25.88
C PRO A 167 -6.97 2.25 26.47
N ALA A 168 -6.26 1.41 27.23
CA ALA A 168 -6.84 0.25 27.85
C ALA A 168 -8.07 0.69 28.67
N SER A 169 -9.26 0.27 28.26
CA SER A 169 -10.37 0.24 29.20
C SER A 169 -9.87 -0.61 30.36
N SER A 170 -10.09 -0.19 31.58
CA SER A 170 -9.47 -0.65 32.83
C SER A 170 -9.48 -2.16 33.11
N ALA A 171 -10.02 -2.97 32.25
CA ALA A 171 -10.14 -4.44 32.37
C ALA A 171 -9.12 -5.24 31.54
N THR A 172 -8.44 -4.65 30.55
CA THR A 172 -7.47 -5.40 29.73
C THR A 172 -6.28 -4.51 29.39
N ASN A 173 -5.21 -4.63 30.16
CA ASN A 173 -3.88 -4.01 29.92
C ASN A 173 -3.20 -4.60 28.65
N ARG A 174 -3.90 -4.74 27.53
CA ARG A 174 -3.33 -5.27 26.28
C ARG A 174 -2.64 -4.13 25.53
N ARG A 175 -1.32 -4.13 25.60
CA ARG A 175 -0.48 -3.29 24.74
C ARG A 175 -0.34 -3.96 23.37
N TRP A 176 -0.28 -3.17 22.32
CA TRP A 176 0.28 -3.64 21.04
C TRP A 176 1.61 -4.33 21.31
N GLY A 177 1.70 -5.61 20.92
CA GLY A 177 2.88 -6.44 21.23
C GLY A 177 2.78 -7.28 22.48
N ASP A 178 1.64 -7.28 23.20
CA ASP A 178 1.39 -8.32 24.19
C ASP A 178 1.30 -9.67 23.47
N LYS A 179 2.28 -10.55 23.77
CA LYS A 179 2.49 -11.83 23.08
C LYS A 179 1.26 -12.74 23.04
N ARG A 180 0.30 -12.54 23.93
CA ARG A 180 -0.92 -13.35 24.00
C ARG A 180 -2.03 -12.91 23.05
N GLY A 181 -2.05 -11.64 22.64
CA GLY A 181 -3.10 -11.12 21.76
C GLY A 181 -2.73 -11.14 20.28
N CYS A 182 -1.44 -11.28 19.94
CA CYS A 182 -0.95 -11.17 18.55
C CYS A 182 -1.36 -12.34 17.64
N PHE A 183 -1.86 -13.43 18.20
CA PHE A 183 -2.20 -14.66 17.46
C PHE A 183 -3.66 -15.10 17.63
N GLU A 184 -4.49 -14.27 18.27
CA GLU A 184 -5.91 -14.53 18.38
C GLU A 184 -6.62 -14.24 17.05
N LYS A 185 -7.72 -14.96 16.80
CA LYS A 185 -8.50 -14.88 15.54
C LYS A 185 -8.90 -13.44 15.14
N ASN A 186 -9.12 -12.56 16.09
CA ASN A 186 -9.57 -11.17 15.85
C ASN A 186 -8.46 -10.14 16.12
N TRP A 187 -7.20 -10.52 16.01
CA TRP A 187 -6.05 -9.70 16.37
C TRP A 187 -6.01 -8.32 15.68
N LEU A 188 -6.57 -8.20 14.47
CA LEU A 188 -6.58 -6.97 13.70
C LEU A 188 -7.94 -6.26 13.74
N THR A 189 -9.04 -7.00 13.77
CA THR A 189 -10.39 -6.42 13.67
C THR A 189 -10.71 -5.47 14.83
N ASP A 190 -10.39 -5.85 16.07
CA ASP A 190 -10.61 -4.99 17.24
C ASP A 190 -9.80 -3.67 17.15
N PRO A 191 -8.47 -3.71 16.88
CA PRO A 191 -7.71 -2.48 16.64
C PRO A 191 -8.24 -1.63 15.48
N LEU A 192 -8.68 -2.22 14.38
CA LEU A 192 -9.21 -1.48 13.24
C LEU A 192 -10.47 -0.69 13.60
N THR A 193 -11.37 -1.27 14.38
CA THR A 193 -12.59 -0.57 14.82
C THR A 193 -12.29 0.63 15.72
N ALA A 194 -11.15 0.61 16.41
CA ALA A 194 -10.73 1.70 17.30
C ALA A 194 -9.98 2.84 16.56
N ILE A 195 -9.64 2.65 15.28
CA ILE A 195 -8.98 3.70 14.49
C ILE A 195 -10.01 4.77 14.14
N ALA A 196 -9.79 5.96 14.66
CA ALA A 196 -10.64 7.13 14.45
C ALA A 196 -9.78 8.35 14.10
N CYS A 197 -10.40 9.50 13.89
CA CYS A 197 -9.73 10.74 13.47
C CYS A 197 -8.62 11.18 14.43
N GLU A 198 -8.71 10.84 15.70
CA GLU A 198 -7.71 11.09 16.75
C GLU A 198 -6.35 10.45 16.43
N TRP A 199 -6.32 9.48 15.53
CA TRP A 199 -5.07 8.92 15.00
C TRP A 199 -4.15 9.97 14.36
N ASN A 200 -4.69 11.10 13.90
CA ASN A 200 -3.91 12.22 13.39
C ASN A 200 -3.12 12.96 14.45
N GLU A 201 -3.30 12.67 15.74
CA GLU A 201 -2.62 13.33 16.87
C GLU A 201 -2.79 14.85 16.89
N VAL A 202 -3.94 15.33 16.51
CA VAL A 202 -4.26 16.74 16.67
C VAL A 202 -4.48 17.00 18.16
N ILE A 203 -3.45 17.51 18.81
CA ILE A 203 -3.58 17.99 20.18
C ILE A 203 -4.43 19.26 20.13
N SER A 204 -5.68 19.12 20.50
CA SER A 204 -6.56 20.26 20.71
C SER A 204 -6.03 21.03 21.89
N ASN A 205 -5.37 22.16 21.65
CA ASN A 205 -5.18 23.15 22.70
C ASN A 205 -6.49 23.95 22.78
N PRO A 206 -7.26 23.87 23.88
CA PRO A 206 -8.52 24.59 24.00
C PRO A 206 -8.36 26.13 23.95
N GLN A 207 -7.14 26.62 24.02
CA GLN A 207 -6.82 28.06 23.91
C GLN A 207 -6.48 28.50 22.48
N THR A 208 -6.42 27.58 21.51
CA THR A 208 -6.13 27.91 20.11
C THR A 208 -7.44 27.88 19.31
N PRO A 209 -7.75 28.95 18.53
CA PRO A 209 -8.97 28.97 17.70
C PRO A 209 -9.00 27.79 16.75
N PRO A 210 -10.18 27.33 16.34
CA PRO A 210 -10.32 26.22 15.42
C PRO A 210 -9.51 26.50 14.15
N LYS A 211 -8.56 25.62 13.85
CA LYS A 211 -7.71 25.73 12.67
C LYS A 211 -8.51 25.37 11.42
N ASP A 212 -8.18 26.02 10.33
CA ASP A 212 -8.76 25.69 9.04
C ASP A 212 -8.27 24.31 8.56
N PHE A 213 -9.20 23.36 8.50
CA PHE A 213 -8.92 22.00 8.01
C PHE A 213 -9.19 21.86 6.51
N ASP A 214 -9.87 22.80 5.88
CA ASP A 214 -10.28 22.72 4.47
C ASP A 214 -9.12 22.45 3.51
N PRO A 215 -7.94 23.07 3.63
CA PRO A 215 -6.82 22.80 2.72
C PRO A 215 -6.29 21.36 2.75
N TYR A 216 -6.55 20.60 3.82
CA TYR A 216 -6.17 19.18 3.88
C TYR A 216 -7.10 18.29 3.05
N TRP A 217 -8.34 18.74 2.82
CA TRP A 217 -9.38 17.99 2.13
C TRP A 217 -9.59 18.44 0.69
N ARG A 218 -9.16 19.65 0.34
CA ARG A 218 -9.18 20.14 -1.05
C ARG A 218 -7.96 19.68 -1.81
N MET A 219 -8.16 19.15 -3.01
CA MET A 219 -7.07 18.75 -3.88
C MET A 219 -6.46 19.96 -4.59
N ALA A 220 -5.14 19.98 -4.74
CA ALA A 220 -4.41 21.06 -5.43
C ALA A 220 -4.41 20.89 -6.95
N GLY A 221 -4.88 19.76 -7.45
CA GLY A 221 -4.99 19.42 -8.86
C GLY A 221 -5.68 18.07 -9.02
N PRO A 222 -5.82 17.55 -10.26
CA PRO A 222 -6.38 16.23 -10.50
C PRO A 222 -5.59 15.16 -9.77
N LEU A 223 -6.32 14.20 -9.21
CA LEU A 223 -5.73 13.05 -8.55
C LEU A 223 -4.95 12.17 -9.55
N PRO A 224 -3.88 11.48 -9.11
CA PRO A 224 -3.18 10.50 -9.93
C PRO A 224 -4.07 9.43 -10.54
N VAL A 225 -5.21 9.12 -9.92
CA VAL A 225 -6.20 8.14 -10.41
C VAL A 225 -6.82 8.53 -11.75
N ALA A 226 -6.83 9.82 -12.10
CA ALA A 226 -7.27 10.30 -13.41
C ALA A 226 -6.28 9.96 -14.54
N ALA A 227 -5.02 9.65 -14.22
CA ALA A 227 -4.01 9.35 -15.20
C ALA A 227 -4.15 7.91 -15.75
N HIS A 228 -4.15 7.76 -17.06
CA HIS A 228 -4.24 6.43 -17.71
C HIS A 228 -3.16 5.45 -17.22
N ALA A 229 -1.93 5.91 -17.00
CA ALA A 229 -0.84 5.06 -16.50
C ALA A 229 -1.16 4.46 -15.12
N TRP A 230 -1.74 5.25 -14.22
CA TRP A 230 -2.17 4.78 -12.92
C TRP A 230 -3.32 3.77 -13.05
N ARG A 231 -4.36 4.10 -13.82
CA ARG A 231 -5.52 3.21 -14.03
C ARG A 231 -5.10 1.87 -14.63
N LYS A 232 -4.23 1.88 -15.63
CA LYS A 232 -3.71 0.65 -16.26
C LYS A 232 -3.02 -0.25 -15.25
N GLN A 233 -2.22 0.32 -14.34
CA GLN A 233 -1.51 -0.44 -13.32
C GLN A 233 -2.48 -0.94 -12.23
N ALA A 234 -3.38 -0.09 -11.77
CA ALA A 234 -4.41 -0.45 -10.79
C ALA A 234 -5.34 -1.55 -11.33
N ALA A 235 -5.82 -1.42 -12.58
CA ALA A 235 -6.66 -2.41 -13.22
C ALA A 235 -5.98 -3.78 -13.36
N ARG A 236 -4.69 -3.79 -13.69
CA ARG A 236 -3.92 -5.04 -13.74
C ARG A 236 -3.89 -5.72 -12.37
N VAL A 237 -3.64 -4.96 -11.31
CA VAL A 237 -3.60 -5.50 -9.95
C VAL A 237 -4.99 -5.99 -9.51
N ALA A 238 -6.04 -5.19 -9.76
CA ALA A 238 -7.42 -5.54 -9.43
C ALA A 238 -7.86 -6.86 -10.08
N ARG A 239 -7.57 -7.06 -11.37
CA ARG A 239 -7.86 -8.32 -12.08
C ARG A 239 -7.19 -9.53 -11.45
N HIS A 240 -5.99 -9.40 -10.91
CA HIS A 240 -5.33 -10.50 -10.20
C HIS A 240 -5.94 -10.74 -8.82
N LEU A 241 -6.28 -9.67 -8.07
CA LEU A 241 -6.95 -9.80 -6.77
C LEU A 241 -8.32 -10.47 -6.92
N LEU A 242 -9.08 -10.16 -7.99
CA LEU A 242 -10.34 -10.86 -8.31
C LEU A 242 -10.14 -12.37 -8.51
N LYS A 243 -9.05 -12.78 -9.17
CA LYS A 243 -8.74 -14.21 -9.34
C LYS A 243 -8.39 -14.89 -8.02
N LEU A 244 -7.72 -14.21 -7.11
CA LEU A 244 -7.37 -14.76 -5.78
C LEU A 244 -8.60 -14.96 -4.87
N GLN A 245 -9.73 -14.36 -5.21
CA GLN A 245 -10.98 -14.56 -4.48
C GLN A 245 -11.79 -15.78 -4.94
N GLN A 246 -11.31 -16.53 -5.92
CA GLN A 246 -11.98 -17.70 -6.45
C GLN A 246 -11.15 -18.98 -6.25
N PRO A 247 -11.77 -20.16 -5.99
CA PRO A 247 -13.20 -20.42 -5.80
C PRO A 247 -13.74 -20.00 -4.42
N GLN A 248 -12.87 -19.75 -3.45
CA GLN A 248 -13.24 -19.31 -2.11
C GLN A 248 -12.58 -17.97 -1.78
N PRO A 249 -13.27 -17.09 -1.05
CA PRO A 249 -12.68 -15.83 -0.61
C PRO A 249 -11.42 -16.08 0.23
N PHE A 250 -10.37 -15.33 -0.10
CA PHE A 250 -9.14 -15.34 0.71
C PHE A 250 -9.39 -14.61 2.04
N ASP A 251 -8.90 -15.18 3.13
CA ASP A 251 -9.05 -14.56 4.45
C ASP A 251 -8.03 -13.44 4.65
N TRP A 252 -8.36 -12.25 4.17
CA TRP A 252 -7.47 -11.10 4.13
C TRP A 252 -7.10 -10.55 5.50
N LEU A 253 -8.03 -10.58 6.45
CA LEU A 253 -7.85 -9.94 7.76
C LEU A 253 -7.18 -10.85 8.79
N ASN A 254 -7.37 -12.17 8.67
CA ASN A 254 -6.77 -13.12 9.60
C ASN A 254 -5.45 -13.70 9.11
N ASN A 255 -5.02 -13.40 7.89
CA ASN A 255 -3.71 -13.83 7.40
C ASN A 255 -2.62 -12.82 7.78
N ILE A 256 -2.15 -12.94 9.02
CA ILE A 256 -1.12 -12.06 9.61
C ILE A 256 0.14 -12.02 8.74
N TRP A 257 0.56 -13.18 8.23
CA TRP A 257 1.74 -13.30 7.39
C TRP A 257 1.64 -12.44 6.13
N VAL A 258 0.54 -12.57 5.40
CA VAL A 258 0.30 -11.77 4.19
C VAL A 258 0.28 -10.29 4.49
N LEU A 259 -0.43 -9.87 5.54
CA LEU A 259 -0.55 -8.47 5.92
C LEU A 259 0.78 -7.85 6.31
N HIS A 260 1.56 -8.52 7.16
CA HIS A 260 2.85 -7.99 7.58
C HIS A 260 3.87 -7.92 6.46
N LEU A 261 3.93 -8.95 5.61
CA LEU A 261 4.85 -8.93 4.48
C LEU A 261 4.43 -7.95 3.39
N ALA A 262 3.13 -7.81 3.11
CA ALA A 262 2.65 -6.78 2.20
C ALA A 262 2.99 -5.37 2.72
N ARG A 263 2.82 -5.12 4.02
CA ARG A 263 3.23 -3.87 4.67
C ARG A 263 4.74 -3.64 4.59
N LEU A 264 5.53 -4.66 4.87
CA LEU A 264 7.00 -4.58 4.76
C LEU A 264 7.43 -4.22 3.33
N CYS A 265 6.86 -4.89 2.32
CA CYS A 265 7.15 -4.59 0.92
C CYS A 265 6.79 -3.15 0.56
N LEU A 266 5.64 -2.65 1.01
CA LEU A 266 5.23 -1.26 0.80
C LEU A 266 6.22 -0.29 1.45
N MET A 267 6.54 -0.48 2.72
CA MET A 267 7.46 0.41 3.47
C MET A 267 8.85 0.44 2.84
N LEU A 268 9.41 -0.73 2.52
CA LEU A 268 10.73 -0.81 1.90
C LEU A 268 10.73 -0.16 0.51
N ALA A 269 9.66 -0.36 -0.27
CA ALA A 269 9.52 0.23 -1.59
C ALA A 269 9.42 1.76 -1.54
N ASP A 270 8.61 2.29 -0.62
CA ASP A 270 8.46 3.73 -0.43
C ASP A 270 9.78 4.36 0.03
N HIS A 271 10.42 3.79 1.06
CA HIS A 271 11.72 4.28 1.54
C HIS A 271 12.78 4.22 0.46
N HIS A 272 12.86 3.09 -0.28
CA HIS A 272 13.80 2.96 -1.38
C HIS A 272 13.56 4.02 -2.45
N TYR A 273 12.33 4.13 -2.95
CA TYR A 273 12.00 5.07 -4.03
C TYR A 273 12.17 6.53 -3.59
N SER A 274 11.81 6.86 -2.36
CA SER A 274 11.98 8.19 -1.78
C SER A 274 13.44 8.54 -1.53
N SER A 275 14.31 7.54 -1.31
CA SER A 275 15.77 7.73 -1.10
C SER A 275 16.56 7.81 -2.40
N LEU A 276 15.97 7.50 -3.56
CA LEU A 276 16.62 7.65 -4.85
C LEU A 276 17.01 9.11 -5.03
N GLY A 277 18.29 9.36 -4.80
CA GLY A 277 18.85 10.70 -4.72
C GLY A 277 18.79 11.43 -6.05
N MET A 278 18.99 12.73 -5.96
CA MET A 278 19.34 13.57 -7.11
C MET A 278 20.77 13.25 -7.52
N ASP A 279 21.05 13.20 -8.83
CA ASP A 279 22.41 13.16 -9.34
C ASP A 279 23.18 14.43 -8.93
N GLY A 280 24.49 14.48 -9.15
CA GLY A 280 25.32 15.64 -8.83
C GLY A 280 24.90 16.94 -9.56
N GLU A 281 23.96 16.85 -10.49
CA GLU A 281 23.37 17.99 -11.23
C GLU A 281 21.95 18.33 -10.74
N GLY A 282 21.44 17.66 -9.69
CA GLY A 282 20.11 17.89 -9.10
C GLY A 282 18.96 17.26 -9.90
N ARG A 283 19.24 16.27 -10.77
CA ARG A 283 18.25 15.51 -11.50
C ARG A 283 17.92 14.21 -10.76
N PRO A 284 16.65 13.75 -10.73
CA PRO A 284 16.34 12.47 -10.13
C PRO A 284 17.08 11.34 -10.84
N VAL A 285 17.88 10.57 -10.12
CA VAL A 285 18.59 9.39 -10.64
C VAL A 285 17.62 8.31 -11.13
N ALA A 286 16.38 8.36 -10.70
CA ALA A 286 15.29 7.49 -11.13
C ALA A 286 14.76 7.76 -12.56
N ALA A 287 15.34 8.68 -13.31
CA ALA A 287 14.95 8.98 -14.69
C ALA A 287 15.22 7.84 -15.70
N ARG A 288 15.22 6.58 -15.26
CA ARG A 288 15.17 5.40 -16.16
C ARG A 288 13.79 5.13 -16.75
N GLN A 289 12.77 5.86 -16.32
CA GLN A 289 11.43 5.79 -16.91
C GLN A 289 11.19 7.04 -17.76
N PRO A 290 10.55 6.89 -18.94
CA PRO A 290 10.26 8.04 -19.77
C PRO A 290 9.43 9.05 -18.97
N PHE A 291 9.92 10.26 -18.93
CA PHE A 291 9.27 11.41 -18.30
C PHE A 291 7.89 11.60 -18.95
N VAL A 292 6.84 11.20 -18.24
CA VAL A 292 5.48 11.56 -18.65
C VAL A 292 5.30 13.02 -18.26
N GLN A 293 5.33 13.91 -19.25
CA GLN A 293 4.99 15.31 -19.04
C GLN A 293 3.54 15.42 -18.59
N SER A 294 3.31 15.33 -17.28
CA SER A 294 2.06 15.73 -16.67
C SER A 294 2.05 17.26 -16.65
N GLN A 295 1.07 17.86 -17.31
CA GLN A 295 0.88 19.31 -17.28
C GLN A 295 0.52 19.83 -15.88
N GLN A 296 0.19 18.95 -14.95
CA GLN A 296 -0.16 19.29 -13.58
C GLN A 296 0.84 18.68 -12.60
N LYS A 297 1.57 19.59 -11.96
CA LYS A 297 2.70 19.24 -11.09
C LYS A 297 2.23 19.08 -9.64
N LEU A 298 1.68 17.91 -9.31
CA LEU A 298 1.60 17.45 -7.93
C LEU A 298 2.92 16.75 -7.59
N PHE A 299 3.50 17.10 -6.45
CA PHE A 299 4.78 16.59 -6.01
C PHE A 299 4.62 15.61 -4.86
N ALA A 300 5.51 14.62 -4.80
CA ALA A 300 5.55 13.63 -3.74
C ALA A 300 6.51 14.00 -2.60
N ASN A 301 7.66 14.59 -2.94
CA ASN A 301 8.77 14.81 -2.02
C ASN A 301 9.40 16.20 -2.18
N THR A 302 10.38 16.48 -1.32
CA THR A 302 11.22 17.68 -1.41
C THR A 302 12.69 17.33 -1.40
N VAL A 303 13.49 18.18 -2.02
CA VAL A 303 14.94 18.17 -1.93
C VAL A 303 15.40 19.54 -1.44
N PHE A 304 16.58 19.60 -0.81
CA PHE A 304 17.22 20.88 -0.52
C PHE A 304 18.15 21.26 -1.66
N ASP A 305 17.98 22.48 -2.18
CA ASP A 305 18.90 23.04 -3.15
C ASP A 305 20.24 23.42 -2.50
N ARG A 306 21.19 23.90 -3.32
CA ARG A 306 22.53 24.31 -2.84
C ARG A 306 22.48 25.47 -1.82
N THR A 307 21.37 26.19 -1.74
CA THR A 307 21.16 27.29 -0.81
C THR A 307 20.45 26.87 0.49
N GLY A 308 20.12 25.57 0.64
CA GLY A 308 19.36 25.03 1.76
C GLY A 308 17.85 25.30 1.69
N ARG A 309 17.34 25.79 0.54
CA ARG A 309 15.89 25.98 0.34
C ARG A 309 15.24 24.66 -0.08
N ARG A 310 14.06 24.39 0.46
CA ARG A 310 13.21 23.27 0.01
C ARG A 310 12.71 23.53 -1.40
N GLN A 311 12.89 22.53 -2.26
CA GLN A 311 12.34 22.49 -3.59
C GLN A 311 11.50 21.24 -3.76
N PRO A 312 10.26 21.33 -4.30
CA PRO A 312 9.45 20.17 -4.63
C PRO A 312 10.17 19.29 -5.65
N CYS A 313 10.13 17.99 -5.43
CA CYS A 313 10.72 17.02 -6.37
C CYS A 313 9.83 15.79 -6.50
N GLN A 314 10.09 14.98 -7.52
CA GLN A 314 9.32 13.80 -7.90
C GLN A 314 7.84 14.11 -8.15
N SER A 315 7.35 13.75 -9.33
CA SER A 315 5.91 13.78 -9.60
C SER A 315 5.18 12.77 -8.69
N LEU A 316 4.05 13.17 -8.11
CA LEU A 316 3.24 12.27 -7.29
C LEU A 316 2.80 11.03 -8.07
N LEU A 317 2.42 11.19 -9.34
CA LEU A 317 2.06 10.07 -10.21
C LEU A 317 3.22 9.10 -10.40
N GLU A 318 4.41 9.61 -10.76
CA GLU A 318 5.60 8.79 -10.96
C GLU A 318 6.02 8.08 -9.66
N HIS A 319 5.91 8.77 -8.53
CA HIS A 319 6.19 8.21 -7.23
C HIS A 319 5.31 6.99 -6.94
N LEU A 320 3.99 7.13 -7.08
CA LEU A 320 3.05 6.03 -6.83
C LEU A 320 3.31 4.83 -7.76
N LEU A 321 3.56 5.07 -9.04
CA LEU A 321 3.87 4.03 -10.00
C LEU A 321 5.20 3.33 -9.67
N GLY A 322 6.23 4.12 -9.37
CA GLY A 322 7.57 3.61 -9.03
C GLY A 322 7.60 2.81 -7.73
N VAL A 323 6.90 3.29 -6.70
CA VAL A 323 6.76 2.54 -5.42
C VAL A 323 6.01 1.23 -5.65
N SER A 324 4.95 1.22 -6.48
CA SER A 324 4.21 0.00 -6.80
C SER A 324 5.06 -1.03 -7.55
N ASP A 325 5.91 -0.60 -8.48
CA ASP A 325 6.82 -1.50 -9.19
C ASP A 325 7.95 -1.99 -8.28
N SER A 326 8.48 -1.14 -7.41
CA SER A 326 9.47 -1.51 -6.40
C SER A 326 8.91 -2.52 -5.39
N ALA A 327 7.67 -2.33 -4.95
CA ALA A 327 6.98 -3.28 -4.07
C ALA A 327 6.81 -4.66 -4.72
N ALA A 328 6.54 -4.70 -6.03
CA ALA A 328 6.48 -5.95 -6.78
C ALA A 328 7.84 -6.67 -6.82
N GLN A 329 8.92 -5.93 -7.05
CA GLN A 329 10.29 -6.49 -7.09
C GLN A 329 10.71 -7.01 -5.73
N ILE A 330 10.49 -6.25 -4.66
CA ILE A 330 10.80 -6.65 -3.28
C ILE A 330 10.01 -7.91 -2.92
N SER A 331 8.71 -7.94 -3.18
CA SER A 331 7.88 -9.11 -2.87
C SER A 331 8.30 -10.36 -3.65
N HIS A 332 8.80 -10.21 -4.87
CA HIS A 332 9.34 -11.32 -5.65
C HIS A 332 10.66 -11.84 -5.07
N ALA A 333 11.47 -10.98 -4.49
CA ALA A 333 12.74 -11.36 -3.90
C ALA A 333 12.61 -12.01 -2.50
N LEU A 334 11.49 -11.79 -1.78
CA LEU A 334 11.32 -12.29 -0.41
C LEU A 334 11.56 -13.80 -0.27
N PRO A 335 11.03 -14.70 -1.12
CA PRO A 335 11.28 -16.13 -1.00
C PRO A 335 12.74 -16.52 -1.17
N GLY A 336 13.55 -15.68 -1.83
CA GLY A 336 14.98 -15.90 -2.00
C GLY A 336 15.84 -15.52 -0.79
N PHE A 337 15.31 -14.74 0.15
CA PHE A 337 16.08 -14.29 1.32
C PHE A 337 16.50 -15.45 2.23
N GLU A 338 15.71 -16.49 2.37
CA GLU A 338 16.07 -17.70 3.11
C GLU A 338 17.34 -18.34 2.58
N ARG A 339 17.55 -18.32 1.25
CA ARG A 339 18.73 -18.87 0.59
C ARG A 339 19.99 -18.04 0.85
N HIS A 340 19.82 -16.74 1.06
CA HIS A 340 20.92 -15.80 1.25
C HIS A 340 21.23 -15.48 2.71
N LEU A 341 20.31 -15.76 3.62
CA LEU A 341 20.44 -15.49 5.06
C LEU A 341 20.17 -16.75 5.92
N PRO A 342 20.86 -17.89 5.67
CA PRO A 342 20.58 -19.15 6.36
C PRO A 342 20.85 -19.12 7.88
N ARG A 343 21.35 -18.01 8.43
CA ARG A 343 21.63 -17.83 9.86
C ARG A 343 20.55 -17.05 10.62
N LEU A 344 19.48 -16.63 9.93
CA LEU A 344 18.37 -15.93 10.53
C LEU A 344 17.09 -16.78 10.59
N ALA A 345 17.16 -18.02 10.10
CA ALA A 345 16.09 -19.01 10.22
C ALA A 345 16.24 -19.81 11.51
#